data_67a27e59cd45987fe247bebe897b253d
#
_entry.id   67a27e59cd45987fe247bebe897b253d
#
_cell.length_a   1.000
_cell.length_b   1.000
_cell.length_c   1.000
_cell.angle_alpha   90.00
_cell.angle_beta   90.00
_cell.angle_gamma   90.00
#
_symmetry.space_group_name_H-M   'P 1'
#
loop_
_entity.id
_entity.type
_entity.pdbx_description
1 polymer ?
#
loop_
_entity_poly.entity_id
_entity_poly.type
_entity_poly.pdbx_seq_one_letter_code
_entity_poly.pdbx_strand_id
1 'polypeptide(L)'
;MNLSACIVVYNGYDEVLKAAQTVLQFTRRYPLTLYLVDNASPDGSGQKLEAALHSGLLAAGEGQQVVVRCRTENGGFGTGHNMVLPELDSDYHFILNPDIQLTADTLSDLADWMEQHPDVVMARPALVFPDGRPQQLPLRRCALRPMVYRQLPALRFWAKYNDAYLMKDKDQTRPTEIEFCTGSFSAVDTAVFKEISGFDEGYFMYVEDADLTQKMRTKGKAYLVPQYTAIHAWHRAAHRSLKPFLWQLRSLLRYFSKWGFAW
;
A
#
# COMPACT_ATOMS: atom_id res chain seq x y z
N MET A 1 -18.27 4.94 -12.12
CA MET A 1 -17.25 4.59 -11.09
C MET A 1 -16.26 5.73 -11.02
N ASN A 2 -15.92 6.18 -9.80
CA ASN A 2 -14.90 7.17 -9.52
C ASN A 2 -13.78 6.53 -8.72
N LEU A 3 -12.54 6.86 -9.04
CA LEU A 3 -11.36 6.32 -8.36
C LEU A 3 -10.64 7.42 -7.57
N SER A 4 -9.99 7.04 -6.50
CA SER A 4 -9.01 7.88 -5.83
C SER A 4 -7.75 7.09 -5.50
N ALA A 5 -6.61 7.76 -5.46
CA ALA A 5 -5.35 7.17 -5.03
C ALA A 5 -4.64 8.11 -4.06
N CYS A 6 -3.92 7.57 -3.10
CA CYS A 6 -3.12 8.35 -2.17
C CYS A 6 -1.68 7.81 -2.13
N ILE A 7 -0.72 8.70 -2.26
CA ILE A 7 0.70 8.46 -2.07
C ILE A 7 1.18 9.30 -0.90
N VAL A 8 1.71 8.67 0.14
CA VAL A 8 2.30 9.35 1.29
C VAL A 8 3.81 9.41 1.11
N VAL A 9 4.37 10.61 1.19
CA VAL A 9 5.82 10.83 1.06
C VAL A 9 6.42 11.32 2.38
N TYR A 10 7.59 10.80 2.71
CA TYR A 10 8.50 11.33 3.73
C TYR A 10 9.92 11.31 3.18
N ASN A 11 10.37 12.45 2.64
CA ASN A 11 11.51 12.59 1.75
C ASN A 11 11.31 11.85 0.41
N GLY A 12 12.10 12.17 -0.61
CA GLY A 12 12.06 11.43 -1.88
C GLY A 12 11.11 12.03 -2.92
N TYR A 13 11.17 13.36 -3.11
CA TYR A 13 10.39 14.08 -4.11
C TYR A 13 10.42 13.44 -5.51
N ASP A 14 11.60 13.06 -6.01
CA ASP A 14 11.74 12.54 -7.37
C ASP A 14 11.02 11.21 -7.59
N GLU A 15 11.00 10.38 -6.56
CA GLU A 15 10.31 9.08 -6.59
C GLU A 15 8.80 9.27 -6.63
N VAL A 16 8.26 10.09 -5.73
CA VAL A 16 6.82 10.35 -5.69
C VAL A 16 6.34 11.10 -6.92
N LEU A 17 7.14 12.02 -7.48
CA LEU A 17 6.83 12.70 -8.73
C LEU A 17 6.66 11.68 -9.86
N LYS A 18 7.62 10.76 -10.00
CA LYS A 18 7.58 9.72 -11.03
C LYS A 18 6.40 8.77 -10.83
N ALA A 19 6.12 8.35 -9.60
CA ALA A 19 4.95 7.54 -9.26
C ALA A 19 3.65 8.26 -9.68
N ALA A 20 3.47 9.51 -9.25
CA ALA A 20 2.30 10.32 -9.59
C ALA A 20 2.12 10.49 -11.11
N GLN A 21 3.21 10.78 -11.83
CA GLN A 21 3.16 10.90 -13.29
C GLN A 21 2.68 9.62 -13.97
N THR A 22 3.16 8.44 -13.53
CA THR A 22 2.70 7.16 -14.12
C THR A 22 1.24 6.87 -13.76
N VAL A 23 0.81 7.18 -12.55
CA VAL A 23 -0.61 7.06 -12.14
C VAL A 23 -1.50 7.92 -13.04
N LEU A 24 -1.16 9.20 -13.23
CA LEU A 24 -1.90 10.11 -14.10
C LEU A 24 -1.83 9.70 -15.57
N GLN A 25 -0.70 9.18 -16.04
CA GLN A 25 -0.51 8.75 -17.42
C GLN A 25 -1.38 7.55 -17.78
N PHE A 26 -1.45 6.56 -16.92
CA PHE A 26 -2.04 5.25 -17.25
C PHE A 26 -3.49 5.11 -16.77
N THR A 27 -3.95 5.84 -15.75
CA THR A 27 -5.33 5.74 -15.26
C THR A 27 -6.23 6.72 -16.00
N ARG A 28 -6.90 6.26 -17.07
CA ARG A 28 -7.66 7.13 -18.00
C ARG A 28 -9.14 6.75 -18.16
N ARG A 29 -9.54 5.54 -17.75
CA ARG A 29 -10.90 5.05 -17.99
C ARG A 29 -11.94 5.67 -17.06
N TYR A 30 -11.55 6.04 -15.86
CA TYR A 30 -12.44 6.58 -14.83
C TYR A 30 -11.91 7.90 -14.30
N PRO A 31 -12.81 8.81 -13.84
CA PRO A 31 -12.38 9.96 -13.07
C PRO A 31 -11.48 9.55 -11.89
N LEU A 32 -10.39 10.29 -11.69
CA LEU A 32 -9.39 9.99 -10.68
C LEU A 32 -9.04 11.23 -9.86
N THR A 33 -9.11 11.12 -8.53
CA THR A 33 -8.50 12.07 -7.61
C THR A 33 -7.21 11.46 -7.04
N LEU A 34 -6.06 12.03 -7.39
CA LEU A 34 -4.75 11.63 -6.85
C LEU A 34 -4.34 12.55 -5.71
N TYR A 35 -4.28 12.01 -4.51
CA TYR A 35 -3.79 12.69 -3.32
C TYR A 35 -2.28 12.42 -3.15
N LEU A 36 -1.50 13.50 -2.97
CA LEU A 36 -0.09 13.45 -2.60
C LEU A 36 0.06 14.06 -1.21
N VAL A 37 0.35 13.23 -0.23
CA VAL A 37 0.42 13.65 1.18
C VAL A 37 1.88 13.72 1.63
N ASP A 38 2.37 14.94 1.84
CA ASP A 38 3.68 15.14 2.47
C ASP A 38 3.57 14.98 3.99
N ASN A 39 4.27 14.00 4.51
CA ASN A 39 4.25 13.65 5.93
C ASN A 39 5.30 14.44 6.73
N ALA A 40 5.35 15.77 6.53
CA ALA A 40 6.31 16.72 7.10
C ALA A 40 7.76 16.39 6.71
N SER A 41 8.04 16.30 5.43
CA SER A 41 9.38 16.01 4.90
C SER A 41 10.36 17.17 5.15
N PRO A 42 11.49 16.95 5.84
CA PRO A 42 12.48 17.99 6.09
C PRO A 42 13.28 18.39 4.85
N ASP A 43 13.21 17.63 3.74
CA ASP A 43 13.90 17.92 2.46
C ASP A 43 13.13 18.87 1.54
N GLY A 44 11.96 19.37 1.99
CA GLY A 44 11.10 20.25 1.21
C GLY A 44 10.29 19.53 0.14
N SER A 45 10.09 18.21 0.22
CA SER A 45 9.29 17.45 -0.76
C SER A 45 7.88 18.01 -0.92
N GLY A 46 7.21 18.42 0.15
CA GLY A 46 5.86 18.99 0.09
C GLY A 46 5.79 20.24 -0.77
N GLN A 47 6.68 21.23 -0.53
CA GLN A 47 6.73 22.48 -1.30
C GLN A 47 7.09 22.22 -2.77
N LYS A 48 7.97 21.24 -3.04
CA LYS A 48 8.32 20.84 -4.42
C LYS A 48 7.14 20.21 -5.13
N LEU A 49 6.30 19.40 -4.45
CA LEU A 49 5.08 18.83 -5.03
C LEU A 49 4.04 19.90 -5.35
N GLU A 50 3.84 20.88 -4.45
CA GLU A 50 2.98 22.05 -4.73
C GLU A 50 3.48 22.84 -5.94
N ALA A 51 4.79 23.10 -6.02
CA ALA A 51 5.40 23.78 -7.16
C ALA A 51 5.24 22.96 -8.46
N ALA A 52 5.40 21.65 -8.42
CA ALA A 52 5.21 20.75 -9.56
C ALA A 52 3.76 20.77 -10.07
N LEU A 53 2.78 20.85 -9.17
CA LEU A 53 1.37 21.00 -9.53
C LEU A 53 1.11 22.35 -10.22
N HIS A 54 1.59 23.46 -9.65
CA HIS A 54 1.40 24.81 -10.21
C HIS A 54 2.13 25.02 -11.54
N SER A 55 3.28 24.38 -11.75
CA SER A 55 4.05 24.48 -13.00
C SER A 55 3.50 23.58 -14.13
N GLY A 56 2.51 22.74 -13.86
CA GLY A 56 1.98 21.75 -14.81
C GLY A 56 2.87 20.51 -14.99
N LEU A 57 3.89 20.32 -14.16
CA LEU A 57 4.72 19.10 -14.17
C LEU A 57 3.93 17.87 -13.70
N LEU A 58 2.90 18.10 -12.87
CA LEU A 58 1.86 17.14 -12.47
C LEU A 58 0.54 17.51 -13.16
N ALA A 59 0.53 17.53 -14.50
CA ALA A 59 -0.65 17.86 -15.27
C ALA A 59 -1.69 16.75 -15.16
N ALA A 60 -2.84 17.05 -14.57
CA ALA A 60 -4.02 16.21 -14.59
C ALA A 60 -4.63 16.21 -16.00
N GLY A 61 -5.03 15.04 -16.50
CA GLY A 61 -5.80 14.89 -17.73
C GLY A 61 -7.30 15.16 -17.51
N GLU A 62 -8.08 14.99 -18.57
CA GLU A 62 -9.54 15.08 -18.48
C GLU A 62 -10.08 14.07 -17.44
N GLY A 63 -10.97 14.53 -16.57
CA GLY A 63 -11.53 13.71 -15.48
C GLY A 63 -10.55 13.41 -14.34
N GLN A 64 -9.35 14.01 -14.33
CA GLN A 64 -8.37 13.79 -13.26
C GLN A 64 -8.18 15.05 -12.42
N GLN A 65 -7.89 14.85 -11.13
CA GLN A 65 -7.53 15.89 -10.19
C GLN A 65 -6.31 15.47 -9.38
N VAL A 66 -5.38 16.39 -9.11
CA VAL A 66 -4.26 16.21 -8.18
C VAL A 66 -4.45 17.13 -7.00
N VAL A 67 -4.34 16.58 -5.80
CA VAL A 67 -4.50 17.28 -4.53
C VAL A 67 -3.25 17.06 -3.69
N VAL A 68 -2.51 18.12 -3.38
CA VAL A 68 -1.37 18.05 -2.46
C VAL A 68 -1.85 18.42 -1.05
N ARG A 69 -1.40 17.67 -0.06
CA ARG A 69 -1.66 17.93 1.37
C ARG A 69 -0.34 17.84 2.14
N CYS A 70 -0.02 18.87 2.90
CA CYS A 70 1.19 18.91 3.73
C CYS A 70 0.81 18.80 5.21
N ARG A 71 1.40 17.85 5.91
CA ARG A 71 1.26 17.69 7.36
C ARG A 71 2.30 18.56 8.07
N THR A 72 2.02 18.89 9.33
CA THR A 72 2.93 19.62 10.21
C THR A 72 3.90 18.71 10.97
N GLU A 73 3.57 17.41 11.06
CA GLU A 73 4.38 16.40 11.74
C GLU A 73 4.28 15.04 11.05
N ASN A 74 5.32 14.23 11.18
CA ASN A 74 5.32 12.86 10.66
C ASN A 74 4.59 11.93 11.64
N GLY A 75 3.35 11.59 11.33
CA GLY A 75 2.52 10.65 12.11
C GLY A 75 2.68 9.18 11.71
N GLY A 76 3.55 8.86 10.76
CA GLY A 76 3.71 7.52 10.19
C GLY A 76 2.85 7.30 8.93
N PHE A 77 3.01 6.12 8.32
CA PHE A 77 2.40 5.78 7.04
C PHE A 77 0.87 5.81 7.07
N GLY A 78 0.27 5.08 8.02
CA GLY A 78 -1.19 4.98 8.12
C GLY A 78 -1.87 6.31 8.41
N THR A 79 -1.30 7.12 9.33
CA THR A 79 -1.80 8.46 9.66
C THR A 79 -1.73 9.41 8.46
N GLY A 80 -0.68 9.26 7.62
CA GLY A 80 -0.58 10.01 6.35
C GLY A 80 -1.73 9.67 5.41
N HIS A 81 -2.05 8.40 5.22
CA HIS A 81 -3.19 7.97 4.40
C HIS A 81 -4.54 8.37 4.98
N ASN A 82 -4.70 8.33 6.30
CA ASN A 82 -5.95 8.74 6.95
C ASN A 82 -6.25 10.23 6.79
N MET A 83 -5.26 11.07 6.49
CA MET A 83 -5.48 12.51 6.27
C MET A 83 -6.53 12.78 5.20
N VAL A 84 -6.60 11.95 4.18
CA VAL A 84 -7.54 12.12 3.07
C VAL A 84 -8.85 11.35 3.28
N LEU A 85 -8.96 10.52 4.30
CA LEU A 85 -10.14 9.68 4.55
C LEU A 85 -11.47 10.46 4.59
N PRO A 86 -11.57 11.66 5.21
CA PRO A 86 -12.79 12.46 5.21
C PRO A 86 -13.17 12.99 3.81
N GLU A 87 -12.18 13.17 2.92
CA GLU A 87 -12.36 13.75 1.60
C GLU A 87 -12.72 12.70 0.52
N LEU A 88 -12.61 11.40 0.84
CA LEU A 88 -12.86 10.33 -0.12
C LEU A 88 -14.35 10.27 -0.49
N ASP A 89 -14.65 10.35 -1.79
CA ASP A 89 -15.97 10.19 -2.40
C ASP A 89 -15.96 9.19 -3.57
N SER A 90 -14.83 8.51 -3.76
CA SER A 90 -14.63 7.49 -4.79
C SER A 90 -15.32 6.16 -4.44
N ASP A 91 -15.54 5.32 -5.45
CA ASP A 91 -16.01 3.94 -5.25
C ASP A 91 -14.88 3.05 -4.72
N TYR A 92 -13.68 3.21 -5.31
CA TYR A 92 -12.46 2.52 -4.89
C TYR A 92 -11.33 3.48 -4.61
N HIS A 93 -10.59 3.22 -3.53
CA HIS A 93 -9.43 3.99 -3.12
C HIS A 93 -8.16 3.14 -3.21
N PHE A 94 -7.07 3.74 -3.73
CA PHE A 94 -5.78 3.07 -3.90
C PHE A 94 -4.74 3.65 -2.95
N ILE A 95 -4.18 2.78 -2.11
CA ILE A 95 -3.07 3.06 -1.20
C ILE A 95 -1.80 2.69 -1.96
N LEU A 96 -0.92 3.65 -2.22
CA LEU A 96 0.27 3.47 -3.05
C LEU A 96 1.53 3.96 -2.34
N ASN A 97 2.60 3.18 -2.43
CA ASN A 97 3.92 3.64 -2.03
C ASN A 97 4.48 4.66 -3.04
N PRO A 98 5.38 5.57 -2.59
CA PRO A 98 5.98 6.60 -3.46
C PRO A 98 6.89 6.03 -4.56
N ASP A 99 7.30 4.78 -4.48
CA ASP A 99 8.15 4.09 -5.45
C ASP A 99 7.40 3.08 -6.34
N ILE A 100 6.06 3.19 -6.39
CA ILE A 100 5.21 2.45 -7.34
C ILE A 100 5.21 3.17 -8.69
N GLN A 101 5.31 2.41 -9.77
CA GLN A 101 5.15 2.90 -11.13
C GLN A 101 4.20 2.00 -11.92
N LEU A 102 3.28 2.61 -12.63
CA LEU A 102 2.36 1.91 -13.52
C LEU A 102 2.94 1.84 -14.94
N THR A 103 2.60 0.77 -15.64
CA THR A 103 2.91 0.57 -17.07
C THR A 103 1.65 0.27 -17.88
N ALA A 104 0.51 0.16 -17.21
CA ALA A 104 -0.83 -0.07 -17.78
C ALA A 104 -1.87 0.53 -16.83
N ASP A 105 -3.15 0.52 -17.22
CA ASP A 105 -4.27 1.03 -16.42
C ASP A 105 -4.68 0.08 -15.28
N THR A 106 -3.70 -0.26 -14.44
CA THR A 106 -3.86 -1.23 -13.34
C THR A 106 -4.91 -0.81 -12.31
N LEU A 107 -5.09 0.51 -12.09
CA LEU A 107 -6.11 1.00 -11.15
C LEU A 107 -7.51 0.67 -11.65
N SER A 108 -7.82 1.05 -12.88
CA SER A 108 -9.13 0.77 -13.47
C SER A 108 -9.38 -0.72 -13.62
N ASP A 109 -8.36 -1.50 -14.01
CA ASP A 109 -8.47 -2.95 -14.15
C ASP A 109 -8.80 -3.64 -12.81
N LEU A 110 -8.16 -3.23 -11.72
CA LEU A 110 -8.47 -3.76 -10.39
C LEU A 110 -9.86 -3.33 -9.91
N ALA A 111 -10.25 -2.09 -10.18
CA ALA A 111 -11.58 -1.60 -9.83
C ALA A 111 -12.67 -2.39 -10.56
N ASP A 112 -12.52 -2.61 -11.88
CA ASP A 112 -13.45 -3.44 -12.66
C ASP A 112 -13.52 -4.88 -12.14
N TRP A 113 -12.38 -5.43 -11.74
CA TRP A 113 -12.32 -6.76 -11.18
C TRP A 113 -13.05 -6.84 -9.82
N MET A 114 -12.85 -5.85 -8.95
CA MET A 114 -13.54 -5.77 -7.66
C MET A 114 -15.05 -5.57 -7.82
N GLU A 115 -15.49 -4.73 -8.78
CA GLU A 115 -16.90 -4.53 -9.10
C GLU A 115 -17.60 -5.84 -9.51
N GLN A 116 -16.89 -6.73 -10.20
CA GLN A 116 -17.40 -8.06 -10.58
C GLN A 116 -17.38 -9.06 -9.42
N HIS A 117 -16.74 -8.72 -8.29
CA HIS A 117 -16.59 -9.57 -7.12
C HIS A 117 -17.00 -8.82 -5.83
N PRO A 118 -18.31 -8.58 -5.60
CA PRO A 118 -18.79 -7.69 -4.54
C PRO A 118 -18.52 -8.17 -3.12
N ASP A 119 -18.04 -9.40 -2.94
CA ASP A 119 -17.56 -9.92 -1.66
C ASP A 119 -16.10 -9.55 -1.39
N VAL A 120 -15.41 -8.91 -2.36
CA VAL A 120 -14.01 -8.48 -2.24
C VAL A 120 -13.96 -7.00 -1.88
N VAL A 121 -13.42 -6.70 -0.72
CA VAL A 121 -13.29 -5.33 -0.20
C VAL A 121 -11.85 -4.80 -0.27
N MET A 122 -10.90 -5.66 -0.58
CA MET A 122 -9.50 -5.30 -0.72
C MET A 122 -8.81 -6.18 -1.77
N ALA A 123 -8.02 -5.58 -2.65
CA ALA A 123 -7.26 -6.32 -3.65
C ALA A 123 -5.88 -5.70 -3.89
N ARG A 124 -4.96 -6.49 -4.42
CA ARG A 124 -3.67 -5.99 -4.90
C ARG A 124 -3.23 -6.68 -6.19
N PRO A 125 -2.47 -6.01 -7.05
CA PRO A 125 -1.84 -6.64 -8.20
C PRO A 125 -0.60 -7.44 -7.79
N ALA A 126 -0.02 -8.18 -8.73
CA ALA A 126 1.35 -8.66 -8.59
C ALA A 126 2.33 -7.48 -8.69
N LEU A 127 3.34 -7.47 -7.82
CA LEU A 127 4.41 -6.48 -7.89
C LEU A 127 5.66 -7.09 -8.51
N VAL A 128 6.32 -6.30 -9.35
CA VAL A 128 7.57 -6.68 -9.99
C VAL A 128 8.67 -5.67 -9.67
N PHE A 129 9.91 -6.09 -9.69
CA PHE A 129 11.05 -5.18 -9.67
C PHE A 129 11.18 -4.43 -11.00
N PRO A 130 11.97 -3.33 -11.08
CA PRO A 130 12.21 -2.61 -12.34
C PRO A 130 12.81 -3.48 -13.45
N ASP A 131 13.45 -4.59 -13.12
CA ASP A 131 13.99 -5.58 -14.05
C ASP A 131 12.96 -6.66 -14.46
N GLY A 132 11.70 -6.54 -14.05
CA GLY A 132 10.60 -7.45 -14.37
C GLY A 132 10.52 -8.70 -13.48
N ARG A 133 11.46 -8.93 -12.58
CA ARG A 133 11.40 -10.09 -11.67
C ARG A 133 10.25 -9.95 -10.68
N PRO A 134 9.45 -11.03 -10.45
CA PRO A 134 8.36 -10.99 -9.48
C PRO A 134 8.84 -10.74 -8.04
N GLN A 135 8.09 -9.95 -7.29
CA GLN A 135 8.31 -9.77 -5.87
C GLN A 135 7.53 -10.81 -5.06
N GLN A 136 8.24 -11.58 -4.25
CA GLN A 136 7.63 -12.51 -3.31
C GLN A 136 7.25 -11.77 -2.02
N LEU A 137 5.98 -11.39 -1.93
CA LEU A 137 5.43 -10.68 -0.79
C LEU A 137 4.61 -11.61 0.10
N PRO A 138 4.53 -11.33 1.41
CA PRO A 138 3.66 -12.07 2.31
C PRO A 138 2.20 -12.02 1.85
N LEU A 139 1.48 -13.14 2.01
CA LEU A 139 0.07 -13.27 1.66
C LEU A 139 -0.78 -13.81 2.82
N ARG A 140 -0.17 -14.48 3.82
CA ARG A 140 -0.85 -14.89 5.04
C ARG A 140 -0.68 -13.83 6.14
N ARG A 141 -1.57 -13.88 7.13
CA ARG A 141 -1.50 -12.99 8.31
C ARG A 141 -0.14 -13.07 9.00
N CYS A 142 0.23 -11.99 9.69
CA CYS A 142 1.48 -11.94 10.45
C CYS A 142 1.54 -13.06 11.51
N ALA A 143 2.67 -13.76 11.53
CA ALA A 143 3.00 -14.78 12.50
C ALA A 143 4.47 -14.65 12.93
N LEU A 144 4.79 -15.09 14.15
CA LEU A 144 6.11 -14.84 14.73
C LEU A 144 7.24 -15.57 13.98
N ARG A 145 7.05 -16.87 13.69
CA ARG A 145 8.10 -17.71 13.07
C ARG A 145 8.59 -17.18 11.70
N PRO A 146 7.72 -16.87 10.73
CA PRO A 146 8.18 -16.33 9.45
C PRO A 146 8.83 -14.96 9.61
N MET A 147 8.36 -14.13 10.53
CA MET A 147 8.96 -12.81 10.75
C MET A 147 10.35 -12.89 11.34
N VAL A 148 10.57 -13.76 12.33
CA VAL A 148 11.91 -14.03 12.91
C VAL A 148 12.83 -14.65 11.85
N TYR A 149 12.33 -15.62 11.07
CA TYR A 149 13.13 -16.22 9.98
C TYR A 149 13.61 -15.18 8.96
N ARG A 150 12.77 -14.23 8.60
CA ARG A 150 13.15 -13.16 7.65
C ARG A 150 14.25 -12.24 8.18
N GLN A 151 14.37 -12.10 9.49
CA GLN A 151 15.47 -11.35 10.15
C GLN A 151 16.71 -12.23 10.37
N LEU A 152 16.50 -13.54 10.62
CA LEU A 152 17.54 -14.51 10.93
C LEU A 152 17.46 -15.75 10.01
N PRO A 153 17.82 -15.63 8.71
CA PRO A 153 17.70 -16.72 7.73
C PRO A 153 18.55 -17.95 8.07
N ALA A 154 19.50 -17.83 9.01
CA ALA A 154 20.29 -18.95 9.52
C ALA A 154 19.41 -20.02 10.22
N LEU A 155 18.21 -19.64 10.68
CA LEU A 155 17.23 -20.57 11.25
C LEU A 155 16.52 -21.39 10.15
N ARG A 156 17.29 -22.16 9.37
CA ARG A 156 16.83 -22.90 8.17
C ARG A 156 15.63 -23.81 8.44
N PHE A 157 15.49 -24.35 9.64
CA PHE A 157 14.35 -25.18 10.04
C PHE A 157 13.02 -24.43 10.08
N TRP A 158 13.04 -23.08 10.05
CA TRP A 158 11.83 -22.25 9.95
C TRP A 158 11.49 -21.81 8.53
N ALA A 159 12.27 -22.20 7.53
CA ALA A 159 12.02 -21.87 6.13
C ALA A 159 10.60 -22.25 5.67
N LYS A 160 10.10 -23.43 6.11
CA LYS A 160 8.73 -23.88 5.80
C LYS A 160 7.64 -22.92 6.26
N TYR A 161 7.84 -22.20 7.37
CA TYR A 161 6.88 -21.20 7.85
C TYR A 161 6.90 -19.94 6.99
N ASN A 162 8.08 -19.56 6.46
CA ASN A 162 8.17 -18.47 5.49
C ASN A 162 7.52 -18.86 4.16
N ASP A 163 7.68 -20.10 3.69
CA ASP A 163 7.01 -20.58 2.48
C ASP A 163 5.49 -20.59 2.64
N ALA A 164 4.99 -21.03 3.83
CA ALA A 164 3.58 -20.92 4.16
C ALA A 164 3.11 -19.45 4.23
N TYR A 165 3.91 -18.54 4.81
CA TYR A 165 3.63 -17.11 4.88
C TYR A 165 3.53 -16.44 3.50
N LEU A 166 4.33 -16.90 2.55
CA LEU A 166 4.31 -16.50 1.15
C LEU A 166 3.23 -17.26 0.34
N MET A 167 2.45 -18.14 0.96
CA MET A 167 1.44 -19.00 0.31
C MET A 167 1.98 -19.76 -0.91
N LYS A 168 3.22 -20.29 -0.85
CA LYS A 168 3.81 -21.08 -1.94
C LYS A 168 3.09 -22.40 -2.20
N ASP A 169 2.19 -22.80 -1.31
CA ASP A 169 1.29 -23.95 -1.46
C ASP A 169 0.07 -23.64 -2.36
N LYS A 170 -0.12 -22.38 -2.78
CA LYS A 170 -1.23 -21.94 -3.63
C LYS A 170 -0.75 -21.57 -5.02
N ASP A 171 -1.63 -21.75 -5.99
CA ASP A 171 -1.42 -21.25 -7.36
C ASP A 171 -1.62 -19.73 -7.37
N GLN A 172 -0.52 -18.98 -7.34
CA GLN A 172 -0.52 -17.53 -7.38
C GLN A 172 -0.56 -16.95 -8.80
N THR A 173 -0.77 -17.78 -9.82
CA THR A 173 -0.98 -17.31 -11.20
C THR A 173 -2.44 -16.95 -11.48
N ARG A 174 -3.34 -17.18 -10.52
CA ARG A 174 -4.78 -16.89 -10.57
C ARG A 174 -5.20 -16.02 -9.39
N PRO A 175 -6.36 -15.31 -9.50
CA PRO A 175 -6.91 -14.59 -8.36
C PRO A 175 -7.01 -15.50 -7.13
N THR A 176 -6.32 -15.09 -6.06
CA THR A 176 -6.15 -15.92 -4.87
C THR A 176 -6.53 -15.12 -3.63
N GLU A 177 -7.42 -15.67 -2.80
CA GLU A 177 -7.76 -15.05 -1.52
C GLU A 177 -6.53 -15.02 -0.61
N ILE A 178 -6.27 -13.86 0.00
CA ILE A 178 -5.10 -13.61 0.85
C ILE A 178 -5.52 -13.09 2.22
N GLU A 179 -4.63 -13.23 3.19
CA GLU A 179 -4.83 -12.75 4.56
C GLU A 179 -3.98 -11.51 4.86
N PHE A 180 -3.13 -11.11 3.92
CA PHE A 180 -2.26 -9.95 4.05
C PHE A 180 -2.06 -9.27 2.69
N CYS A 181 -2.49 -8.04 2.62
CA CYS A 181 -2.27 -7.13 1.51
C CYS A 181 -1.24 -6.08 1.94
N THR A 182 -0.06 -6.07 1.32
CA THR A 182 1.01 -5.13 1.71
C THR A 182 0.65 -3.69 1.34
N GLY A 183 1.03 -2.74 2.19
CA GLY A 183 0.75 -1.31 1.99
C GLY A 183 1.44 -0.69 0.77
N SER A 184 2.30 -1.43 0.07
CA SER A 184 2.98 -0.93 -1.13
C SER A 184 2.02 -0.64 -2.29
N PHE A 185 0.98 -1.48 -2.46
CA PHE A 185 -0.11 -1.27 -3.41
C PHE A 185 -1.35 -2.02 -2.91
N SER A 186 -2.40 -1.29 -2.58
CA SER A 186 -3.68 -1.88 -2.20
C SER A 186 -4.83 -1.08 -2.80
N ALA A 187 -5.79 -1.78 -3.44
CA ALA A 187 -7.10 -1.25 -3.77
C ALA A 187 -8.07 -1.61 -2.63
N VAL A 188 -8.88 -0.67 -2.19
CA VAL A 188 -9.90 -0.89 -1.15
C VAL A 188 -11.24 -0.35 -1.61
N ASP A 189 -12.32 -1.03 -1.22
CA ASP A 189 -13.68 -0.45 -1.26
C ASP A 189 -13.69 0.77 -0.33
N THR A 190 -14.01 1.94 -0.88
CA THR A 190 -13.92 3.21 -0.15
C THR A 190 -14.94 3.28 0.99
N ALA A 191 -16.14 2.75 0.80
CA ALA A 191 -17.18 2.77 1.82
C ALA A 191 -16.75 1.91 3.03
N VAL A 192 -16.23 0.71 2.76
CA VAL A 192 -15.69 -0.18 3.80
C VAL A 192 -14.48 0.45 4.48
N PHE A 193 -13.55 1.07 3.72
CA PHE A 193 -12.37 1.73 4.30
C PHE A 193 -12.76 2.88 5.24
N LYS A 194 -13.80 3.66 4.89
CA LYS A 194 -14.36 4.70 5.76
C LYS A 194 -15.07 4.10 6.98
N GLU A 195 -15.87 3.05 6.80
CA GLU A 195 -16.60 2.37 7.89
C GLU A 195 -15.64 1.87 8.98
N ILE A 196 -14.51 1.29 8.60
CA ILE A 196 -13.50 0.81 9.55
C ILE A 196 -12.58 1.92 10.08
N SER A 197 -12.81 3.19 9.70
CA SER A 197 -11.98 4.35 10.05
C SER A 197 -10.52 4.22 9.58
N GLY A 198 -10.30 3.71 8.36
CA GLY A 198 -9.00 3.62 7.73
C GLY A 198 -7.96 2.83 8.53
N PHE A 199 -6.73 3.31 8.54
CA PHE A 199 -5.62 2.74 9.33
C PHE A 199 -5.79 3.00 10.83
N ASP A 200 -5.22 2.12 11.66
CA ASP A 200 -5.05 2.35 13.08
C ASP A 200 -3.80 3.22 13.32
N GLU A 201 -4.00 4.47 13.73
CA GLU A 201 -2.93 5.45 13.94
C GLU A 201 -2.02 5.15 15.14
N GLY A 202 -2.31 4.11 15.89
CA GLY A 202 -1.41 3.61 16.93
C GLY A 202 -0.16 2.92 16.39
N TYR A 203 -0.09 2.68 15.07
CA TYR A 203 1.10 2.22 14.36
C TYR A 203 1.82 3.42 13.74
N PHE A 204 3.08 3.61 14.07
CA PHE A 204 3.90 4.61 13.38
C PHE A 204 4.44 4.06 12.05
N MET A 205 4.97 2.84 12.06
CA MET A 205 5.55 2.17 10.90
C MET A 205 5.62 0.66 11.13
N TYR A 206 5.45 -0.11 10.03
CA TYR A 206 5.41 -1.56 9.97
C TYR A 206 4.16 -2.18 10.60
N VAL A 207 3.63 -3.20 9.95
CA VAL A 207 2.47 -4.00 10.39
C VAL A 207 1.12 -3.26 10.35
N GLU A 208 1.09 -1.94 10.11
CA GLU A 208 -0.15 -1.17 9.92
C GLU A 208 -0.96 -1.68 8.73
N ASP A 209 -0.30 -2.14 7.68
CA ASP A 209 -0.90 -2.74 6.49
C ASP A 209 -1.50 -4.13 6.79
N ALA A 210 -0.83 -4.91 7.63
CA ALA A 210 -1.37 -6.17 8.12
C ALA A 210 -2.60 -5.95 9.01
N ASP A 211 -2.58 -4.95 9.89
CA ASP A 211 -3.74 -4.57 10.70
C ASP A 211 -4.90 -4.10 9.82
N LEU A 212 -4.64 -3.22 8.87
CA LEU A 212 -5.64 -2.77 7.90
C LEU A 212 -6.27 -3.95 7.17
N THR A 213 -5.46 -4.89 6.68
CA THR A 213 -5.97 -6.08 5.99
C THR A 213 -6.91 -6.87 6.89
N GLN A 214 -6.58 -7.07 8.16
CA GLN A 214 -7.48 -7.79 9.08
C GLN A 214 -8.78 -6.98 9.33
N LYS A 215 -8.71 -5.65 9.49
CA LYS A 215 -9.90 -4.79 9.61
C LYS A 215 -10.80 -4.92 8.38
N MET A 216 -10.25 -4.78 7.16
CA MET A 216 -11.00 -4.96 5.91
C MET A 216 -11.63 -6.35 5.83
N ARG A 217 -10.89 -7.40 6.18
CA ARG A 217 -11.37 -8.79 6.17
C ARG A 217 -12.50 -9.09 7.16
N THR A 218 -12.78 -8.22 8.12
CA THR A 218 -14.00 -8.33 8.94
C THR A 218 -15.28 -7.98 8.15
N LYS A 219 -15.13 -7.34 6.97
CA LYS A 219 -16.22 -6.85 6.13
C LYS A 219 -16.36 -7.58 4.79
N GLY A 220 -15.31 -8.25 4.34
CA GLY A 220 -15.28 -8.98 3.08
C GLY A 220 -13.96 -9.72 2.88
N LYS A 221 -13.63 -10.03 1.65
CA LYS A 221 -12.43 -10.78 1.30
C LYS A 221 -11.31 -9.86 0.78
N ALA A 222 -10.07 -10.32 0.91
CA ALA A 222 -8.91 -9.70 0.30
C ALA A 222 -8.28 -10.64 -0.75
N TYR A 223 -7.85 -10.10 -1.90
CA TYR A 223 -7.34 -10.91 -3.01
C TYR A 223 -6.01 -10.40 -3.57
N LEU A 224 -5.15 -11.32 -3.98
CA LEU A 224 -4.11 -11.11 -4.97
C LEU A 224 -4.73 -11.35 -6.36
N VAL A 225 -4.58 -10.38 -7.27
CA VAL A 225 -5.11 -10.43 -8.65
C VAL A 225 -3.92 -10.35 -9.61
N PRO A 226 -3.22 -11.47 -9.87
CA PRO A 226 -1.88 -11.48 -10.46
C PRO A 226 -1.83 -11.17 -11.96
N GLN A 227 -2.96 -11.16 -12.66
CA GLN A 227 -3.02 -10.74 -14.07
C GLN A 227 -2.75 -9.25 -14.25
N TYR A 228 -2.88 -8.45 -13.20
CA TYR A 228 -2.50 -7.04 -13.18
C TYR A 228 -1.18 -6.86 -12.45
N THR A 229 -0.34 -5.95 -12.93
CA THR A 229 1.00 -5.75 -12.40
C THR A 229 1.30 -4.28 -12.18
N ALA A 230 2.20 -4.00 -11.22
CA ALA A 230 2.82 -2.70 -11.06
C ALA A 230 4.30 -2.87 -10.71
N ILE A 231 5.13 -1.93 -11.13
CA ILE A 231 6.54 -1.88 -10.73
C ILE A 231 6.64 -1.27 -9.34
N HIS A 232 7.42 -1.91 -8.46
CA HIS A 232 7.76 -1.40 -7.14
C HIS A 232 9.28 -1.44 -6.99
N ALA A 233 9.92 -0.29 -6.91
CA ALA A 233 11.38 -0.22 -6.89
C ALA A 233 11.98 -0.85 -5.62
N TRP A 234 11.20 -0.85 -4.53
CA TRP A 234 11.55 -1.46 -3.24
C TRP A 234 12.93 -1.04 -2.77
N HIS A 235 13.12 0.24 -2.55
CA HIS A 235 14.34 0.75 -1.95
C HIS A 235 14.43 0.31 -0.49
N ARG A 236 15.10 -0.84 -0.27
CA ARG A 236 15.44 -1.27 1.08
C ARG A 236 16.44 -0.26 1.65
N ALA A 237 15.95 0.72 2.42
CA ALA A 237 16.84 1.45 3.30
C ALA A 237 17.57 0.41 4.16
N ALA A 238 18.91 0.42 4.12
CA ALA A 238 19.73 -0.51 4.87
C ALA A 238 19.49 -0.28 6.37
N HIS A 239 18.55 -1.04 6.95
CA HIS A 239 18.10 -0.92 8.33
C HIS A 239 19.20 -1.42 9.28
N ARG A 240 20.19 -0.58 9.53
CA ARG A 240 21.23 -0.83 10.55
C ARG A 240 21.00 -0.02 11.84
N SER A 241 19.85 0.67 11.99
CA SER A 241 19.57 1.45 13.20
C SER A 241 18.58 0.73 14.12
N LEU A 242 18.74 0.94 15.43
CA LEU A 242 17.86 0.34 16.45
C LEU A 242 16.41 0.88 16.42
N LYS A 243 16.20 2.12 15.93
CA LYS A 243 14.86 2.74 15.89
C LYS A 243 13.83 1.96 15.07
N PRO A 244 14.08 1.58 13.78
CA PRO A 244 13.14 0.78 12.99
C PRO A 244 12.83 -0.57 13.64
N PHE A 245 13.79 -1.22 14.28
CA PHE A 245 13.56 -2.47 15.00
C PHE A 245 12.61 -2.29 16.18
N LEU A 246 12.77 -1.23 16.97
CA LEU A 246 11.88 -0.91 18.10
C LEU A 246 10.47 -0.57 17.61
N TRP A 247 10.33 0.17 16.51
CA TRP A 247 9.02 0.42 15.89
C TRP A 247 8.36 -0.89 15.44
N GLN A 248 9.10 -1.75 14.75
CA GLN A 248 8.56 -3.04 14.31
C GLN A 248 8.12 -3.92 15.49
N LEU A 249 8.92 -3.97 16.56
CA LEU A 249 8.58 -4.74 17.77
C LEU A 249 7.30 -4.20 18.43
N ARG A 250 7.21 -2.87 18.62
CA ARG A 250 6.01 -2.23 19.18
C ARG A 250 4.78 -2.51 18.32
N SER A 251 4.91 -2.39 17.01
CA SER A 251 3.84 -2.65 16.05
C SER A 251 3.38 -4.10 16.10
N LEU A 252 4.30 -5.06 16.19
CA LEU A 252 3.97 -6.47 16.36
C LEU A 252 3.24 -6.77 17.66
N LEU A 253 3.69 -6.20 18.78
CA LEU A 253 3.01 -6.35 20.06
C LEU A 253 1.58 -5.83 20.00
N ARG A 254 1.36 -4.64 19.38
CA ARG A 254 0.02 -4.10 19.15
C ARG A 254 -0.82 -5.02 18.28
N TYR A 255 -0.28 -5.51 17.16
CA TYR A 255 -0.97 -6.41 16.25
C TYR A 255 -1.42 -7.70 16.95
N PHE A 256 -0.50 -8.37 17.66
CA PHE A 256 -0.82 -9.61 18.36
C PHE A 256 -1.78 -9.40 19.55
N SER A 257 -1.73 -8.25 20.23
CA SER A 257 -2.71 -7.94 21.27
C SER A 257 -4.13 -7.76 20.72
N LYS A 258 -4.25 -7.28 19.48
CA LYS A 258 -5.54 -7.02 18.81
C LYS A 258 -6.10 -8.25 18.10
N TRP A 259 -5.24 -8.99 17.40
CA TRP A 259 -5.66 -10.08 16.51
C TRP A 259 -5.31 -11.48 17.01
N GLY A 260 -4.77 -11.58 18.20
CA GLY A 260 -4.30 -12.84 18.78
C GLY A 260 -2.93 -13.24 18.26
N PHE A 261 -2.22 -14.00 19.08
CA PHE A 261 -0.87 -14.47 18.79
C PHE A 261 -0.91 -15.62 17.76
N ALA A 262 -0.07 -15.54 16.74
CA ALA A 262 0.15 -16.59 15.77
C ALA A 262 1.63 -17.00 15.73
N TRP A 263 1.88 -18.32 15.74
CA TRP A 263 3.23 -18.88 15.72
C TRP A 263 3.83 -18.98 14.32
#